data_658bdd311689e247cc302d6fff1d6002
#
_entry.id   658bdd311689e247cc302d6fff1d6002
#
_cell.length_a   1.000
_cell.length_b   1.000
_cell.length_c   1.000
_cell.angle_alpha   90.00
_cell.angle_beta   90.00
_cell.angle_gamma   90.00
#
_symmetry.space_group_name_H-M   'P 1'
#
loop_
_entity.id
_entity.type
_entity.pdbx_description
1 polymer ?
#
loop_
_entity_poly.entity_id
_entity_poly.type
_entity_poly.pdbx_seq_one_letter_code
_entity_poly.pdbx_strand_id
1 'polypeptide(L)'
;MTDIKHAVSTKLLWVDLEMTGLDPEADRILEVAAIVTDFDFNELGRFESAVHQDVSVLNNMNDWCKETHNASGLVKRVMTAPSEQKVAADFAKFIRKHFSEPAVLAGNSIHQDRRFVRKWWHEVEALLHYRMLDVSSYKIIMQGKFGKEFTKKETHRALDDIEESIAELRFYLEN
;
A
#
# COMPACT_ATOMS: atom_id res chain seq x y z
N MET A 1 -17.24 -29.75 16.98
CA MET A 1 -16.06 -28.87 17.00
C MET A 1 -15.56 -28.84 15.56
N THR A 2 -15.98 -27.83 14.80
CA THR A 2 -15.57 -27.65 13.43
C THR A 2 -14.16 -27.02 13.45
N ASP A 3 -13.17 -27.77 12.99
CA ASP A 3 -11.83 -27.25 12.70
C ASP A 3 -11.95 -26.06 11.75
N ILE A 4 -11.88 -24.85 12.28
CA ILE A 4 -11.58 -23.66 11.50
C ILE A 4 -10.08 -23.78 11.15
N LYS A 5 -9.78 -24.61 10.15
CA LYS A 5 -8.53 -24.45 9.43
C LYS A 5 -8.54 -23.01 8.93
N HIS A 6 -7.68 -22.17 9.50
CA HIS A 6 -7.39 -20.86 8.96
C HIS A 6 -6.92 -21.09 7.52
N ALA A 7 -7.82 -20.94 6.57
CA ALA A 7 -7.44 -20.98 5.17
C ALA A 7 -6.42 -19.83 4.97
N VAL A 8 -5.19 -20.21 4.73
CA VAL A 8 -4.17 -19.22 4.34
C VAL A 8 -4.69 -18.62 3.05
N SER A 9 -4.79 -17.29 2.98
CA SER A 9 -5.15 -16.61 1.75
C SER A 9 -4.28 -17.15 0.62
N THR A 10 -4.88 -17.40 -0.54
CA THR A 10 -4.15 -17.81 -1.75
C THR A 10 -3.67 -16.62 -2.57
N LYS A 11 -3.89 -15.40 -2.07
CA LYS A 11 -3.61 -14.13 -2.74
C LYS A 11 -3.04 -13.12 -1.76
N LEU A 12 -2.29 -12.17 -2.30
CA LEU A 12 -1.76 -11.02 -1.57
C LEU A 12 -2.40 -9.74 -2.11
N LEU A 13 -2.70 -8.81 -1.20
CA LEU A 13 -3.12 -7.46 -1.50
C LEU A 13 -1.91 -6.54 -1.28
N TRP A 14 -1.18 -6.24 -2.34
CA TRP A 14 -0.10 -5.26 -2.32
C TRP A 14 -0.69 -3.87 -2.27
N VAL A 15 -0.22 -3.05 -1.34
CA VAL A 15 -0.71 -1.68 -1.16
C VAL A 15 0.48 -0.76 -0.93
N ASP A 16 0.37 0.43 -1.48
CA ASP A 16 1.24 1.57 -1.18
C ASP A 16 0.39 2.84 -1.14
N LEU A 17 0.63 3.69 -0.16
CA LEU A 17 -0.05 4.96 0.03
C LEU A 17 0.95 6.12 -0.07
N GLU A 18 0.56 7.16 -0.78
CA GLU A 18 1.20 8.46 -0.64
C GLU A 18 0.43 9.31 0.38
N MET A 19 1.14 9.93 1.29
CA MET A 19 0.56 10.69 2.39
C MET A 19 1.19 12.08 2.51
N THR A 20 0.54 12.98 3.28
CA THR A 20 1.08 14.32 3.57
C THR A 20 2.24 14.31 4.56
N GLY A 21 2.47 13.18 5.21
CA GLY A 21 3.51 12.91 6.19
C GLY A 21 3.32 11.52 6.81
N LEU A 22 3.98 11.22 7.92
CA LEU A 22 4.01 9.88 8.52
C LEU A 22 3.23 9.75 9.85
N ASP A 23 2.57 10.80 10.30
CA ASP A 23 1.74 10.77 11.50
C ASP A 23 0.24 10.64 11.15
N PRO A 24 -0.38 9.45 11.30
CA PRO A 24 -1.78 9.26 10.93
C PRO A 24 -2.76 10.10 11.74
N GLU A 25 -2.35 10.69 12.87
CA GLU A 25 -3.21 11.61 13.64
C GLU A 25 -3.28 13.02 13.03
N ALA A 26 -2.22 13.44 12.33
CA ALA A 26 -2.11 14.76 11.72
C ALA A 26 -2.23 14.72 10.19
N ASP A 27 -1.74 13.65 9.58
CA ASP A 27 -1.56 13.54 8.13
C ASP A 27 -2.73 12.84 7.43
N ARG A 28 -2.77 12.98 6.10
CA ARG A 28 -3.85 12.49 5.22
C ARG A 28 -3.30 11.68 4.08
N ILE A 29 -4.13 10.75 3.59
CA ILE A 29 -3.86 9.97 2.37
C ILE A 29 -4.07 10.86 1.15
N LEU A 30 -3.11 10.86 0.23
CA LEU A 30 -3.13 11.58 -1.04
C LEU A 30 -3.33 10.66 -2.24
N GLU A 31 -2.84 9.43 -2.16
CA GLU A 31 -2.98 8.41 -3.20
C GLU A 31 -3.01 7.03 -2.57
N VAL A 32 -3.74 6.14 -3.20
CA VAL A 32 -3.70 4.71 -2.95
C VAL A 32 -3.44 3.97 -4.24
N ALA A 33 -2.49 3.06 -4.22
CA ALA A 33 -2.32 2.04 -5.26
C ALA A 33 -2.43 0.65 -4.63
N ALA A 34 -2.95 -0.30 -5.40
CA ALA A 34 -2.99 -1.70 -4.98
C ALA A 34 -2.88 -2.64 -6.19
N ILE A 35 -2.17 -3.74 -5.98
CA ILE A 35 -2.12 -4.88 -6.91
C ILE A 35 -2.53 -6.13 -6.13
N VAL A 36 -3.38 -6.95 -6.72
CA VAL A 36 -3.68 -8.30 -6.20
C VAL A 36 -2.86 -9.30 -6.99
N THR A 37 -2.11 -10.17 -6.29
CA THR A 37 -1.40 -11.29 -6.93
C THR A 37 -1.76 -12.61 -6.27
N ASP A 38 -1.51 -13.72 -6.96
CA ASP A 38 -1.31 -15.03 -6.34
C ASP A 38 0.09 -15.13 -5.70
N PHE A 39 0.46 -16.30 -5.17
CA PHE A 39 1.79 -16.52 -4.57
C PHE A 39 2.90 -16.78 -5.60
N ASP A 40 2.55 -16.95 -6.88
CA ASP A 40 3.50 -16.98 -8.00
C ASP A 40 3.73 -15.57 -8.58
N PHE A 41 3.16 -14.53 -7.91
CA PHE A 41 3.21 -13.11 -8.29
C PHE A 41 2.56 -12.81 -9.65
N ASN A 42 1.61 -13.61 -10.11
CA ASN A 42 0.77 -13.26 -11.25
C ASN A 42 -0.25 -12.21 -10.83
N GLU A 43 -0.33 -11.11 -11.59
CA GLU A 43 -1.30 -10.05 -11.32
C GLU A 43 -2.72 -10.52 -11.63
N LEU A 44 -3.62 -10.34 -10.68
CA LEU A 44 -5.06 -10.68 -10.77
C LEU A 44 -5.95 -9.44 -10.85
N GLY A 45 -5.41 -8.26 -10.57
CA GLY A 45 -6.09 -6.99 -10.67
C GLY A 45 -5.30 -5.85 -10.05
N ARG A 46 -5.61 -4.61 -10.47
CA ARG A 46 -5.00 -3.40 -9.92
C ARG A 46 -6.03 -2.32 -9.65
N PHE A 47 -5.70 -1.44 -8.73
CA PHE A 47 -6.47 -0.26 -8.35
C PHE A 47 -5.50 0.89 -8.12
N GLU A 48 -5.87 2.08 -8.58
CA GLU A 48 -5.13 3.31 -8.33
C GLU A 48 -6.12 4.47 -8.24
N SER A 49 -5.96 5.34 -7.25
CA SER A 49 -6.72 6.58 -7.15
C SER A 49 -5.96 7.62 -6.33
N ALA A 50 -5.91 8.86 -6.84
CA ALA A 50 -5.64 10.00 -5.98
C ALA A 50 -6.86 10.27 -5.09
N VAL A 51 -6.63 10.94 -3.95
CA VAL A 51 -7.64 11.27 -2.94
C VAL A 51 -7.70 12.79 -2.79
N HIS A 52 -8.89 13.37 -2.97
CA HIS A 52 -9.06 14.81 -2.80
C HIS A 52 -8.74 15.24 -1.37
N GLN A 53 -7.92 16.28 -1.25
CA GLN A 53 -7.64 16.97 0.02
C GLN A 53 -7.72 18.48 -0.19
N ASP A 54 -8.14 19.17 0.85
CA ASP A 54 -8.20 20.64 0.84
C ASP A 54 -6.82 21.27 0.72
N VAL A 55 -6.74 22.45 0.13
CA VAL A 55 -5.49 23.22 -0.02
C VAL A 55 -4.80 23.46 1.33
N SER A 56 -5.57 23.64 2.41
CA SER A 56 -5.03 23.80 3.76
C SER A 56 -4.26 22.57 4.23
N VAL A 57 -4.71 21.35 3.87
CA VAL A 57 -4.02 20.10 4.18
C VAL A 57 -2.71 20.02 3.41
N LEU A 58 -2.75 20.35 2.11
CA LEU A 58 -1.56 20.32 1.25
C LEU A 58 -0.51 21.35 1.67
N ASN A 59 -0.94 22.52 2.15
CA ASN A 59 -0.04 23.56 2.64
C ASN A 59 0.67 23.18 3.96
N ASN A 60 0.10 22.27 4.73
CA ASN A 60 0.68 21.79 5.99
C ASN A 60 1.71 20.68 5.82
N MET A 61 1.87 20.11 4.61
CA MET A 61 2.93 19.15 4.33
C MET A 61 4.31 19.72 4.68
N ASN A 62 5.23 18.85 5.14
CA ASN A 62 6.64 19.22 5.28
C ASN A 62 7.27 19.49 3.89
N ASP A 63 8.46 20.09 3.88
CA ASP A 63 9.11 20.53 2.65
C ASP A 63 9.45 19.35 1.73
N TRP A 64 9.87 18.20 2.28
CA TRP A 64 10.16 17.00 1.51
C TRP A 64 8.91 16.47 0.79
N CYS A 65 7.77 16.34 1.49
CA CYS A 65 6.51 15.90 0.88
C CYS A 65 6.04 16.89 -0.20
N LYS A 66 6.15 18.20 0.06
CA LYS A 66 5.82 19.23 -0.93
C LYS A 66 6.64 19.09 -2.19
N GLU A 67 7.96 18.95 -2.06
CA GLU A 67 8.87 18.82 -3.19
C GLU A 67 8.58 17.54 -3.99
N THR A 68 8.53 16.40 -3.32
CA THR A 68 8.30 15.08 -3.93
C THR A 68 6.95 15.00 -4.63
N HIS A 69 5.86 15.39 -3.95
CA HIS A 69 4.51 15.30 -4.52
C HIS A 69 4.23 16.34 -5.60
N ASN A 70 4.92 17.48 -5.60
CA ASN A 70 4.88 18.40 -6.73
C ASN A 70 5.67 17.87 -7.94
N ALA A 71 6.85 17.31 -7.71
CA ALA A 71 7.68 16.74 -8.77
C ALA A 71 6.98 15.56 -9.48
N SER A 72 6.31 14.68 -8.72
CA SER A 72 5.51 13.56 -9.28
C SER A 72 4.17 14.01 -9.91
N GLY A 73 3.77 15.27 -9.72
CA GLY A 73 2.48 15.81 -10.16
C GLY A 73 1.28 15.36 -9.31
N LEU A 74 1.52 14.68 -8.19
CA LEU A 74 0.46 14.19 -7.31
C LEU A 74 -0.40 15.30 -6.75
N VAL A 75 0.21 16.41 -6.30
CA VAL A 75 -0.54 17.58 -5.78
C VAL A 75 -1.60 18.06 -6.78
N LYS A 76 -1.26 18.12 -8.08
CA LYS A 76 -2.20 18.52 -9.12
C LYS A 76 -3.34 17.51 -9.28
N ARG A 77 -3.06 16.21 -9.21
CA ARG A 77 -4.07 15.14 -9.29
C ARG A 77 -5.02 15.18 -8.09
N VAL A 78 -4.51 15.39 -6.89
CA VAL A 78 -5.27 15.48 -5.63
C VAL A 78 -6.33 16.59 -5.69
N MET A 79 -6.02 17.73 -6.28
CA MET A 79 -6.96 18.87 -6.39
C MET A 79 -8.25 18.55 -7.17
N THR A 80 -8.21 17.58 -8.09
CA THR A 80 -9.35 17.19 -8.93
C THR A 80 -9.80 15.74 -8.67
N ALA A 81 -9.22 15.09 -7.67
CA ALA A 81 -9.51 13.72 -7.33
C ALA A 81 -10.92 13.53 -6.71
N PRO A 82 -11.44 12.31 -6.68
CA PRO A 82 -12.64 12.00 -5.92
C PRO A 82 -12.43 12.20 -4.41
N SER A 83 -13.53 12.42 -3.69
CA SER A 83 -13.48 12.55 -2.23
C SER A 83 -12.91 11.31 -1.56
N GLU A 84 -12.32 11.48 -0.39
CA GLU A 84 -11.74 10.39 0.41
C GLU A 84 -12.75 9.27 0.66
N GLN A 85 -14.00 9.60 1.00
CA GLN A 85 -15.07 8.61 1.20
C GLN A 85 -15.34 7.78 -0.06
N LYS A 86 -15.36 8.44 -1.24
CA LYS A 86 -15.57 7.76 -2.51
C LYS A 86 -14.44 6.79 -2.82
N VAL A 87 -13.19 7.23 -2.62
CA VAL A 87 -12.02 6.38 -2.88
C VAL A 87 -11.98 5.20 -1.93
N ALA A 88 -12.22 5.41 -0.63
CA ALA A 88 -12.28 4.33 0.35
C ALA A 88 -13.36 3.29 0.01
N ALA A 89 -14.55 3.74 -0.41
CA ALA A 89 -15.64 2.85 -0.81
C ALA A 89 -15.30 2.06 -2.10
N ASP A 90 -14.69 2.71 -3.09
CA ASP A 90 -14.27 2.05 -4.33
C ASP A 90 -13.14 1.03 -4.05
N PHE A 91 -12.20 1.37 -3.18
CA PHE A 91 -11.14 0.46 -2.77
C PHE A 91 -11.68 -0.74 -1.98
N ALA A 92 -12.60 -0.52 -1.04
CA ALA A 92 -13.29 -1.60 -0.34
C ALA A 92 -14.05 -2.53 -1.32
N LYS A 93 -14.70 -1.97 -2.33
CA LYS A 93 -15.36 -2.75 -3.39
C LYS A 93 -14.35 -3.57 -4.20
N PHE A 94 -13.20 -2.99 -4.54
CA PHE A 94 -12.11 -3.70 -5.22
C PHE A 94 -11.62 -4.89 -4.38
N ILE A 95 -11.39 -4.71 -3.08
CA ILE A 95 -10.98 -5.80 -2.18
C ILE A 95 -12.03 -6.91 -2.14
N ARG A 96 -13.31 -6.57 -1.94
CA ARG A 96 -14.42 -7.56 -1.92
C ARG A 96 -14.58 -8.33 -3.23
N LYS A 97 -14.21 -7.72 -4.36
CA LYS A 97 -14.22 -8.41 -5.67
C LYS A 97 -13.18 -9.52 -5.76
N HIS A 98 -12.03 -9.34 -5.14
CA HIS A 98 -10.89 -10.25 -5.27
C HIS A 98 -10.74 -11.23 -4.11
N PHE A 99 -11.28 -10.90 -2.93
CA PHE A 99 -11.13 -11.69 -1.71
C PHE A 99 -12.50 -12.04 -1.12
N SER A 100 -12.73 -13.31 -0.85
CA SER A 100 -13.86 -13.83 -0.06
C SER A 100 -13.52 -13.91 1.43
N GLU A 101 -12.23 -13.89 1.77
CA GLU A 101 -11.66 -13.94 3.11
C GLU A 101 -10.88 -12.65 3.38
N PRO A 102 -10.58 -12.31 4.65
CA PRO A 102 -9.77 -11.13 4.95
C PRO A 102 -8.45 -11.10 4.18
N ALA A 103 -8.20 -9.99 3.47
CA ALA A 103 -7.06 -9.83 2.59
C ALA A 103 -5.75 -9.64 3.38
N VAL A 104 -4.72 -10.40 3.03
CA VAL A 104 -3.37 -10.21 3.60
C VAL A 104 -2.68 -9.05 2.88
N LEU A 105 -2.43 -7.96 3.61
CA LEU A 105 -1.64 -6.83 3.10
C LEU A 105 -0.20 -7.25 2.86
N ALA A 106 0.38 -6.75 1.76
CA ALA A 106 1.77 -6.91 1.41
C ALA A 106 2.39 -5.58 0.94
N GLY A 107 3.65 -5.36 1.23
CA GLY A 107 4.40 -4.15 0.81
C GLY A 107 5.68 -3.96 1.61
N ASN A 108 6.42 -2.91 1.29
CA ASN A 108 7.57 -2.48 2.08
C ASN A 108 7.11 -1.58 3.23
N SER A 109 7.52 -1.90 4.48
CA SER A 109 7.10 -1.18 5.68
C SER A 109 5.57 -1.01 5.77
N ILE A 110 4.84 -1.96 5.25
CA ILE A 110 3.37 -1.94 5.06
C ILE A 110 2.57 -1.64 6.35
N HIS A 111 3.21 -1.77 7.50
CA HIS A 111 2.62 -1.38 8.78
C HIS A 111 2.32 0.13 8.84
N GLN A 112 3.07 0.98 8.13
CA GLN A 112 2.83 2.43 8.08
C GLN A 112 1.54 2.72 7.32
N ASP A 113 1.38 2.13 6.12
CA ASP A 113 0.15 2.26 5.32
C ASP A 113 -1.06 1.79 6.10
N ARG A 114 -0.94 0.64 6.78
CA ARG A 114 -2.04 0.11 7.60
C ARG A 114 -2.45 1.05 8.72
N ARG A 115 -1.53 1.84 9.32
CA ARG A 115 -1.89 2.84 10.36
C ARG A 115 -2.83 3.89 9.79
N PHE A 116 -2.58 4.36 8.55
CA PHE A 116 -3.45 5.32 7.85
C PHE A 116 -4.78 4.70 7.47
N VAL A 117 -4.80 3.49 6.90
CA VAL A 117 -6.04 2.77 6.61
C VAL A 117 -6.88 2.60 7.88
N ARG A 118 -6.29 2.19 8.98
CA ARG A 118 -6.98 2.01 10.27
C ARG A 118 -7.57 3.32 10.79
N LYS A 119 -6.86 4.44 10.61
CA LYS A 119 -7.29 5.75 11.08
C LYS A 119 -8.41 6.33 10.23
N TRP A 120 -8.28 6.25 8.90
CA TRP A 120 -9.11 7.01 7.99
C TRP A 120 -10.14 6.16 7.23
N TRP A 121 -9.88 4.87 7.00
CA TRP A 121 -10.68 3.99 6.15
C TRP A 121 -11.15 2.73 6.90
N HIS A 122 -11.97 2.91 7.93
CA HIS A 122 -12.41 1.82 8.81
C HIS A 122 -13.09 0.66 8.06
N GLU A 123 -13.83 0.95 6.99
CA GLU A 123 -14.46 -0.11 6.18
C GLU A 123 -13.44 -0.93 5.39
N VAL A 124 -12.31 -0.33 4.99
CA VAL A 124 -11.19 -1.05 4.37
C VAL A 124 -10.46 -1.91 5.41
N GLU A 125 -10.13 -1.33 6.59
CA GLU A 125 -9.48 -2.08 7.68
C GLU A 125 -10.28 -3.32 8.09
N ALA A 126 -11.61 -3.26 8.08
CA ALA A 126 -12.48 -4.40 8.41
C ALA A 126 -12.38 -5.56 7.39
N LEU A 127 -11.83 -5.34 6.21
CA LEU A 127 -11.61 -6.35 5.17
C LEU A 127 -10.20 -6.97 5.22
N LEU A 128 -9.33 -6.46 6.10
CA LEU A 128 -7.93 -6.86 6.15
C LEU A 128 -7.69 -7.97 7.17
N HIS A 129 -6.83 -8.89 6.80
CA HIS A 129 -6.33 -9.89 7.73
C HIS A 129 -5.40 -9.25 8.78
N TYR A 130 -5.35 -9.79 10.00
CA TYR A 130 -4.47 -9.24 11.05
C TYR A 130 -2.97 -9.43 10.76
N ARG A 131 -2.60 -10.43 9.98
CA ARG A 131 -1.23 -10.65 9.50
C ARG A 131 -0.96 -9.81 8.27
N MET A 132 0.31 -9.45 8.09
CA MET A 132 0.82 -8.72 6.93
C MET A 132 2.09 -9.41 6.42
N LEU A 133 2.39 -9.24 5.14
CA LEU A 133 3.66 -9.61 4.55
C LEU A 133 4.48 -8.33 4.34
N ASP A 134 5.46 -8.11 5.22
CA ASP A 134 6.36 -6.95 5.14
C ASP A 134 7.66 -7.37 4.47
N VAL A 135 7.89 -6.87 3.25
CA VAL A 135 9.09 -7.17 2.45
C VAL A 135 10.34 -6.62 3.13
N SER A 136 10.23 -5.53 3.90
CA SER A 136 11.36 -4.96 4.65
C SER A 136 11.93 -5.96 5.67
N SER A 137 11.13 -6.90 6.17
CA SER A 137 11.61 -7.97 7.06
C SER A 137 12.52 -8.96 6.32
N TYR A 138 12.17 -9.30 5.07
CA TYR A 138 13.03 -10.11 4.20
C TYR A 138 14.34 -9.37 3.87
N LYS A 139 14.25 -8.09 3.53
CA LYS A 139 15.39 -7.23 3.26
C LYS A 139 16.42 -7.29 4.39
N ILE A 140 15.99 -7.09 5.64
CA ILE A 140 16.87 -7.13 6.82
C ILE A 140 17.60 -8.47 6.92
N ILE A 141 16.90 -9.60 6.76
CA ILE A 141 17.49 -10.94 6.85
C ILE A 141 18.44 -11.18 5.68
N MET A 142 18.03 -10.85 4.46
CA MET A 142 18.81 -11.12 3.26
C MET A 142 20.09 -10.30 3.22
N GLN A 143 20.04 -9.04 3.61
CA GLN A 143 21.23 -8.20 3.75
C GLN A 143 22.12 -8.65 4.91
N GLY A 144 21.55 -8.81 6.12
CA GLY A 144 22.33 -9.08 7.33
C GLY A 144 22.93 -10.47 7.38
N LYS A 145 22.24 -11.49 6.83
CA LYS A 145 22.70 -12.89 6.90
C LYS A 145 23.36 -13.37 5.62
N PHE A 146 22.90 -12.93 4.47
CA PHE A 146 23.32 -13.45 3.17
C PHE A 146 24.06 -12.43 2.30
N GLY A 147 24.15 -11.15 2.72
CA GLY A 147 24.81 -10.09 1.96
C GLY A 147 24.13 -9.76 0.64
N LYS A 148 22.83 -10.07 0.51
CA LYS A 148 22.05 -9.84 -0.72
C LYS A 148 21.29 -8.54 -0.64
N GLU A 149 21.47 -7.69 -1.65
CA GLU A 149 20.78 -6.41 -1.80
C GLU A 149 20.00 -6.35 -3.11
N PHE A 150 18.77 -5.82 -3.03
CA PHE A 150 17.97 -5.45 -4.18
C PHE A 150 18.08 -3.94 -4.42
N THR A 151 18.37 -3.52 -5.64
CA THR A 151 18.50 -2.10 -6.00
C THR A 151 17.18 -1.61 -6.57
N LYS A 152 16.55 -0.64 -5.90
CA LYS A 152 15.32 0.03 -6.36
C LYS A 152 15.63 1.19 -7.28
N LYS A 153 14.64 1.58 -8.12
CA LYS A 153 14.69 2.70 -9.06
C LYS A 153 14.00 3.91 -8.47
N GLU A 154 13.81 4.23 -7.34
CA GLU A 154 13.24 5.43 -6.68
C GLU A 154 12.35 6.31 -7.61
N THR A 155 11.16 5.84 -7.96
CA THR A 155 10.23 6.59 -8.82
C THR A 155 9.23 7.44 -8.03
N HIS A 156 9.01 7.15 -6.74
CA HIS A 156 8.07 7.83 -5.84
C HIS A 156 6.65 7.94 -6.43
N ARG A 157 6.18 6.86 -7.03
CA ARG A 157 4.81 6.66 -7.45
C ARG A 157 4.29 5.36 -6.86
N ALA A 158 3.18 5.42 -6.16
CA ALA A 158 2.66 4.30 -5.40
C ALA A 158 2.55 2.99 -6.21
N LEU A 159 2.12 3.04 -7.48
CA LEU A 159 2.03 1.85 -8.32
C LEU A 159 3.41 1.26 -8.67
N ASP A 160 4.37 2.12 -9.03
CA ASP A 160 5.74 1.70 -9.35
C ASP A 160 6.42 1.11 -8.11
N ASP A 161 6.20 1.70 -6.93
CA ASP A 161 6.76 1.23 -5.66
C ASP A 161 6.20 -0.14 -5.25
N ILE A 162 4.93 -0.44 -5.60
CA ILE A 162 4.36 -1.79 -5.46
C ILE A 162 5.06 -2.78 -6.40
N GLU A 163 5.21 -2.45 -7.68
CA GLU A 163 5.86 -3.33 -8.66
C GLU A 163 7.30 -3.63 -8.25
N GLU A 164 8.02 -2.64 -7.71
CA GLU A 164 9.35 -2.84 -7.14
C GLU A 164 9.35 -3.71 -5.89
N SER A 165 8.35 -3.56 -5.01
CA SER A 165 8.21 -4.38 -3.81
C SER A 165 7.96 -5.86 -4.15
N ILE A 166 7.15 -6.12 -5.19
CA ILE A 166 6.94 -7.47 -5.72
C ILE A 166 8.24 -8.04 -6.31
N ALA A 167 8.96 -7.26 -7.10
CA ALA A 167 10.23 -7.66 -7.69
C ALA A 167 11.30 -7.92 -6.61
N GLU A 168 11.35 -7.09 -5.56
CA GLU A 168 12.25 -7.24 -4.42
C GLU A 168 11.98 -8.55 -3.67
N LEU A 169 10.71 -8.86 -3.37
CA LEU A 169 10.37 -10.11 -2.69
C LEU A 169 10.70 -11.31 -3.57
N ARG A 170 10.38 -11.26 -4.87
CA ARG A 170 10.73 -12.32 -5.82
C ARG A 170 12.23 -12.57 -5.84
N PHE A 171 13.03 -11.51 -5.92
CA PHE A 171 14.49 -11.61 -5.86
C PHE A 171 14.98 -12.33 -4.59
N TYR A 172 14.39 -12.04 -3.43
CA TYR A 172 14.77 -12.68 -2.17
C TYR A 172 14.34 -14.14 -2.07
N LEU A 173 13.26 -14.55 -2.73
CA LEU A 173 12.78 -15.93 -2.69
C LEU A 173 13.47 -16.84 -3.70
N GLU A 174 13.99 -16.29 -4.81
CA GLU A 174 14.66 -17.04 -5.88
C GLU A 174 16.18 -17.18 -5.64
N ASN A 175 16.75 -16.46 -4.71
CA ASN A 175 18.19 -16.41 -4.41
C ASN A 175 18.51 -16.71 -2.94
#